data_2e4e821358b0540a426b9a32f033a3b8
#
_entry.id   2e4e821358b0540a426b9a32f033a3b8
#
_cell.length_a   1.000
_cell.length_b   1.000
_cell.length_c   1.000
_cell.angle_alpha   90.00
_cell.angle_beta   90.00
_cell.angle_gamma   90.00
#
_symmetry.space_group_name_H-M   'P 1'
#
loop_
_entity.id
_entity.type
_entity.pdbx_description
1 polymer ?
#
loop_
_entity_poly.entity_id
_entity_poly.type
_entity_poly.pdbx_seq_one_letter_code
_entity_poly.pdbx_strand_id
1 'polypeptide(L)'
;DVPGTGIAFTVPLSSIGGKRALGFLTEHQTLTWKEESTLKDTRYELLLVIANQGYTGSIMDAARAAGAGGGTVIHAKGTGMEGAAPFLGMELVNEKELVLIVSRTAQKNRIMKAIMDGADRRAGAIVFSLPVTDTAGLRLLEEEEPATK
;
A
#
# COMPACT_ATOMS: atom_id res chain seq x y z
N ASP A 1 15.98 5.87 16.98
CA ASP A 1 14.63 5.35 16.68
C ASP A 1 13.76 5.52 17.93
N VAL A 2 12.79 6.43 17.89
CA VAL A 2 11.83 6.60 19.00
C VAL A 2 10.61 5.74 18.68
N PRO A 3 10.30 4.73 19.50
CA PRO A 3 9.21 3.80 19.24
C PRO A 3 7.85 4.50 19.16
N GLY A 4 7.05 4.18 18.15
CA GLY A 4 5.68 4.66 18.01
C GLY A 4 5.50 5.99 17.26
N THR A 5 6.58 6.57 16.69
CA THR A 5 6.51 7.85 15.98
C THR A 5 6.24 7.72 14.47
N GLY A 6 6.41 6.53 13.89
CA GLY A 6 6.15 6.31 12.47
C GLY A 6 6.66 4.99 11.96
N ILE A 7 6.26 4.66 10.73
CA ILE A 7 6.74 3.51 9.97
C ILE A 7 7.34 4.05 8.68
N ALA A 8 8.55 3.63 8.33
CA ALA A 8 9.16 3.89 7.05
C ALA A 8 9.45 2.57 6.32
N PHE A 9 9.29 2.58 5.03
CA PHE A 9 9.62 1.45 4.16
C PHE A 9 10.08 1.95 2.80
N THR A 10 10.90 1.19 2.12
CA THR A 10 11.36 1.46 0.75
C THR A 10 10.73 0.49 -0.22
N VAL A 11 10.34 1.01 -1.38
CA VAL A 11 9.73 0.23 -2.47
C VAL A 11 10.50 0.55 -3.74
N PRO A 12 11.01 -0.46 -4.46
CA PRO A 12 11.69 -0.22 -5.72
C PRO A 12 10.71 0.30 -6.77
N LEU A 13 11.14 1.32 -7.52
CA LEU A 13 10.38 1.86 -8.63
C LEU A 13 10.88 1.26 -9.94
N SER A 14 9.97 0.69 -10.73
CA SER A 14 10.29 0.17 -12.06
C SER A 14 10.41 1.27 -13.12
N SER A 15 9.75 2.42 -12.92
CA SER A 15 9.81 3.56 -13.83
C SER A 15 9.45 4.86 -13.14
N ILE A 16 9.99 5.97 -13.66
CA ILE A 16 9.71 7.33 -13.18
C ILE A 16 9.31 8.19 -14.38
N GLY A 17 8.13 8.83 -14.28
CA GLY A 17 7.68 9.88 -15.20
C GLY A 17 7.94 11.28 -14.65
N GLY A 18 7.74 12.31 -15.49
CA GLY A 18 7.82 13.69 -15.02
C GLY A 18 9.24 14.23 -14.77
N LYS A 19 10.22 13.88 -15.57
CA LYS A 19 11.65 14.25 -15.40
C LYS A 19 11.88 15.73 -15.09
N ARG A 20 11.11 16.66 -15.66
CA ARG A 20 11.26 18.10 -15.38
C ARG A 20 10.87 18.47 -13.94
N ALA A 21 9.84 17.83 -13.40
CA ALA A 21 9.40 18.07 -12.02
C ALA A 21 10.34 17.42 -11.00
N LEU A 22 11.07 16.38 -11.41
CA LEU A 22 12.02 15.65 -10.56
C LEU A 22 13.45 16.20 -10.63
N GLY A 23 13.70 17.26 -11.42
CA GLY A 23 15.01 17.88 -11.58
C GLY A 23 15.72 18.15 -10.25
N PHE A 24 14.99 18.67 -9.25
CA PHE A 24 15.53 18.95 -7.93
C PHE A 24 16.08 17.71 -7.18
N LEU A 25 15.57 16.51 -7.50
CA LEU A 25 16.06 15.26 -6.92
C LEU A 25 17.24 14.66 -7.69
N THR A 26 17.40 15.03 -8.95
CA THR A 26 18.35 14.39 -9.87
C THR A 26 19.54 15.27 -10.25
N GLU A 27 19.51 16.58 -9.97
CA GLU A 27 20.49 17.58 -10.44
C GLU A 27 21.93 17.35 -9.98
N HIS A 28 22.17 16.55 -8.95
CA HIS A 28 23.49 16.24 -8.42
C HIS A 28 23.76 14.75 -8.26
N GLN A 29 22.97 13.89 -8.90
CA GLN A 29 23.15 12.45 -8.81
C GLN A 29 23.34 11.83 -10.20
N THR A 30 24.42 11.09 -10.35
CA THR A 30 24.59 10.21 -11.50
C THR A 30 23.70 8.99 -11.28
N LEU A 31 22.49 9.00 -11.88
CA LEU A 31 21.60 7.86 -11.85
C LEU A 31 22.21 6.74 -12.70
N THR A 32 22.92 5.84 -12.07
CA THR A 32 23.33 4.58 -12.72
C THR A 32 22.13 3.64 -12.66
N TRP A 33 21.53 3.37 -13.80
CA TRP A 33 20.54 2.32 -13.96
C TRP A 33 21.26 0.98 -13.78
N LYS A 34 21.29 0.46 -12.57
CA LYS A 34 21.58 -0.95 -12.37
C LYS A 34 20.29 -1.70 -12.68
N GLU A 35 20.36 -2.60 -13.65
CA GLU A 35 19.36 -3.65 -13.77
C GLU A 35 19.38 -4.40 -12.44
N GLU A 36 18.40 -4.18 -11.57
CA GLU A 36 18.22 -4.98 -10.37
C GLU A 36 17.70 -6.36 -10.79
N SER A 37 18.62 -7.22 -11.19
CA SER A 37 18.30 -8.60 -11.56
C SER A 37 18.03 -9.52 -10.37
N THR A 38 18.15 -9.03 -9.14
CA THR A 38 17.88 -9.82 -7.94
C THR A 38 17.11 -8.98 -6.95
N LEU A 39 15.80 -9.18 -6.91
CA LEU A 39 15.01 -8.85 -5.72
C LEU A 39 15.65 -9.60 -4.55
N LYS A 40 16.27 -8.87 -3.63
CA LYS A 40 16.68 -9.45 -2.35
C LYS A 40 15.46 -10.09 -1.74
N ASP A 41 15.64 -11.23 -1.08
CA ASP A 41 14.57 -11.94 -0.39
C ASP A 41 13.90 -10.98 0.60
N THR A 42 12.76 -10.40 0.16
CA THR A 42 12.05 -9.39 0.91
C THR A 42 11.12 -10.08 1.88
N ARG A 43 11.35 -9.90 3.19
CA ARG A 43 10.49 -10.48 4.23
C ARG A 43 9.12 -9.83 4.28
N TYR A 44 8.97 -8.63 3.70
CA TYR A 44 7.76 -7.82 3.79
C TYR A 44 7.24 -7.41 2.43
N GLU A 45 5.94 -7.26 2.36
CA GLU A 45 5.18 -6.73 1.22
C GLU A 45 4.32 -5.57 1.68
N LEU A 46 4.19 -4.55 0.84
CA LEU A 46 3.22 -3.50 0.97
C LEU A 46 1.96 -3.90 0.19
N LEU A 47 0.86 -4.11 0.88
CA LEU A 47 -0.45 -4.24 0.26
C LEU A 47 -1.05 -2.84 0.12
N LEU A 48 -1.33 -2.45 -1.11
CA LEU A 48 -2.00 -1.21 -1.47
C LEU A 48 -3.43 -1.53 -1.86
N VAL A 49 -4.38 -1.15 -1.02
CA VAL A 49 -5.81 -1.32 -1.28
C VAL A 49 -6.39 0.01 -1.74
N ILE A 50 -7.05 0.03 -2.89
CA ILE A 50 -7.82 1.18 -3.38
C ILE A 50 -9.29 0.82 -3.27
N ALA A 51 -10.07 1.63 -2.57
CA ALA A 51 -11.49 1.38 -2.35
C ALA A 51 -12.32 2.67 -2.38
N ASN A 52 -13.63 2.52 -2.47
CA ASN A 52 -14.56 3.63 -2.26
C ASN A 52 -14.47 4.10 -0.80
N GLN A 53 -14.65 5.40 -0.59
CA GLN A 53 -14.64 6.00 0.75
C GLN A 53 -15.72 5.38 1.65
N GLY A 54 -15.39 5.22 2.94
CA GLY A 54 -16.30 4.71 3.96
C GLY A 54 -16.25 3.20 4.15
N TYR A 55 -15.43 2.47 3.40
CA TYR A 55 -15.31 1.00 3.52
C TYR A 55 -14.02 0.54 4.21
N THR A 56 -13.18 1.46 4.66
CA THR A 56 -11.92 1.14 5.36
C THR A 56 -12.13 0.22 6.55
N GLY A 57 -13.23 0.41 7.32
CA GLY A 57 -13.54 -0.45 8.47
C GLY A 57 -13.65 -1.92 8.08
N SER A 58 -14.51 -2.24 7.11
CA SER A 58 -14.71 -3.62 6.66
C SER A 58 -13.45 -4.24 6.04
N ILE A 59 -12.67 -3.43 5.30
CA ILE A 59 -11.39 -3.85 4.72
C ILE A 59 -10.40 -4.20 5.83
N MET A 60 -10.25 -3.33 6.83
CA MET A 60 -9.30 -3.55 7.92
C MET A 60 -9.72 -4.68 8.86
N ASP A 61 -11.02 -4.87 9.08
CA ASP A 61 -11.51 -5.99 9.89
C ASP A 61 -11.19 -7.34 9.21
N ALA A 62 -11.42 -7.43 7.89
CA ALA A 62 -11.05 -8.60 7.11
C ALA A 62 -9.53 -8.83 7.11
N ALA A 63 -8.74 -7.76 6.94
CA ALA A 63 -7.29 -7.84 6.94
C ALA A 63 -6.73 -8.30 8.30
N ARG A 64 -7.25 -7.75 9.42
CA ARG A 64 -6.83 -8.12 10.78
C ARG A 64 -7.21 -9.57 11.10
N ALA A 65 -8.38 -10.02 10.72
CA ALA A 65 -8.79 -11.42 10.89
C ALA A 65 -7.84 -12.39 10.16
N ALA A 66 -7.17 -11.91 9.11
CA ALA A 66 -6.15 -12.65 8.38
C ALA A 66 -4.72 -12.40 8.85
N GLY A 67 -4.51 -11.65 9.94
CA GLY A 67 -3.21 -11.44 10.57
C GLY A 67 -2.49 -10.16 10.16
N ALA A 68 -3.18 -9.18 9.59
CA ALA A 68 -2.61 -7.85 9.39
C ALA A 68 -2.45 -7.12 10.73
N GLY A 69 -1.28 -6.54 11.00
CA GLY A 69 -1.01 -5.79 12.24
C GLY A 69 -1.70 -4.43 12.30
N GLY A 70 -1.98 -3.82 11.15
CA GLY A 70 -2.59 -2.50 11.02
C GLY A 70 -2.47 -1.95 9.61
N GLY A 71 -2.96 -0.73 9.40
CA GLY A 71 -2.86 -0.06 8.11
C GLY A 71 -2.91 1.47 8.26
N THR A 72 -2.40 2.16 7.25
CA THR A 72 -2.48 3.62 7.12
C THR A 72 -3.45 3.96 6.02
N VAL A 73 -4.36 4.88 6.28
CA VAL A 73 -5.38 5.32 5.32
C VAL A 73 -5.00 6.68 4.73
N ILE A 74 -5.10 6.80 3.42
CA ILE A 74 -4.92 8.03 2.68
C ILE A 74 -6.21 8.33 1.92
N HIS A 75 -6.78 9.52 2.13
CA HIS A 75 -7.93 9.96 1.34
C HIS A 75 -7.48 10.41 -0.05
N ALA A 76 -8.19 9.96 -1.06
CA ALA A 76 -7.86 10.22 -2.45
C ALA A 76 -9.13 10.53 -3.27
N LYS A 77 -8.92 11.10 -4.44
CA LYS A 77 -10.00 11.34 -5.41
C LYS A 77 -9.77 10.47 -6.63
N GLY A 78 -10.79 9.71 -7.00
CA GLY A 78 -10.80 9.02 -8.29
C GLY A 78 -11.11 9.99 -9.42
N THR A 79 -10.49 9.79 -10.58
CA THR A 79 -10.77 10.62 -11.76
C THR A 79 -12.08 10.25 -12.47
N GLY A 80 -12.81 9.27 -11.96
CA GLY A 80 -14.05 8.77 -12.54
C GLY A 80 -13.84 7.95 -13.83
N MET A 81 -14.88 7.24 -14.23
CA MET A 81 -14.94 6.70 -15.59
C MET A 81 -15.52 7.79 -16.50
N GLU A 82 -14.95 7.98 -17.69
CA GLU A 82 -15.54 8.84 -18.73
C GLU A 82 -17.01 8.43 -18.94
N GLY A 83 -17.94 9.38 -18.80
CA GLY A 83 -19.37 9.16 -18.99
C GLY A 83 -20.23 9.08 -17.74
N ALA A 84 -19.71 9.30 -16.54
CA ALA A 84 -20.55 9.51 -15.36
C ALA A 84 -21.32 10.82 -15.53
N ALA A 85 -22.65 10.72 -15.76
CA ALA A 85 -23.49 11.90 -15.93
C ALA A 85 -23.44 12.78 -14.65
N PRO A 86 -23.20 14.08 -14.77
CA PRO A 86 -23.22 14.97 -13.61
C PRO A 86 -24.63 14.98 -13.00
N PHE A 87 -24.73 14.79 -11.70
CA PHE A 87 -25.99 14.92 -10.99
C PHE A 87 -26.22 16.41 -10.66
N LEU A 88 -27.32 16.98 -11.15
CA LEU A 88 -27.64 18.42 -11.00
C LEU A 88 -26.52 19.39 -11.48
N GLY A 89 -25.74 19.00 -12.50
CA GLY A 89 -24.66 19.86 -13.02
C GLY A 89 -23.38 19.86 -12.15
N MET A 90 -23.32 19.08 -11.08
CA MET A 90 -22.13 18.90 -10.26
C MET A 90 -21.46 17.57 -10.60
N GLU A 91 -20.15 17.59 -10.87
CA GLU A 91 -19.38 16.37 -10.97
C GLU A 91 -19.40 15.63 -9.62
N LEU A 92 -19.92 14.42 -9.62
CA LEU A 92 -19.83 13.53 -8.46
C LEU A 92 -18.38 13.11 -8.32
N VAL A 93 -17.64 13.78 -7.43
CA VAL A 93 -16.28 13.42 -7.10
C VAL A 93 -16.30 12.02 -6.50
N ASN A 94 -15.65 11.09 -7.18
CA ASN A 94 -15.55 9.72 -6.71
C ASN A 94 -14.47 9.63 -5.62
N GLU A 95 -14.88 9.83 -4.38
CA GLU A 95 -13.99 9.78 -3.21
C GLU A 95 -13.48 8.36 -3.02
N LYS A 96 -12.18 8.23 -2.88
CA LYS A 96 -11.46 6.97 -2.70
C LYS A 96 -10.63 7.00 -1.42
N GLU A 97 -10.33 5.82 -0.93
CA GLU A 97 -9.37 5.61 0.16
C GLU A 97 -8.30 4.63 -0.32
N LEU A 98 -7.05 4.96 -0.01
CA LEU A 98 -5.93 4.04 -0.16
C LEU A 98 -5.57 3.52 1.22
N VAL A 99 -5.62 2.20 1.40
CA VAL A 99 -5.17 1.56 2.63
C VAL A 99 -3.83 0.90 2.37
N LEU A 100 -2.80 1.32 3.09
CA LEU A 100 -1.44 0.80 3.05
C LEU A 100 -1.27 -0.19 4.20
N ILE A 101 -1.01 -1.47 3.90
CA ILE A 101 -0.80 -2.51 4.90
C ILE A 101 0.56 -3.16 4.65
N VAL A 102 1.49 -3.06 5.59
CA VAL A 102 2.73 -3.82 5.54
C VAL A 102 2.51 -5.16 6.19
N SER A 103 2.83 -6.24 5.49
CA SER A 103 2.67 -7.61 5.97
C SER A 103 3.90 -8.45 5.68
N ARG A 104 4.08 -9.55 6.40
CA ARG A 104 5.08 -10.57 6.02
C ARG A 104 4.69 -11.18 4.67
N THR A 105 5.68 -11.45 3.83
CA THR A 105 5.48 -12.06 2.51
C THR A 105 4.69 -13.37 2.60
N ALA A 106 4.93 -14.17 3.64
CA ALA A 106 4.21 -15.42 3.89
C ALA A 106 2.70 -15.21 4.17
N GLN A 107 2.29 -14.06 4.68
CA GLN A 107 0.90 -13.74 5.03
C GLN A 107 0.14 -13.02 3.91
N LYS A 108 0.86 -12.46 2.95
CA LYS A 108 0.33 -11.63 1.87
C LYS A 108 -0.93 -12.21 1.21
N ASN A 109 -0.81 -13.41 0.68
CA ASN A 109 -1.90 -14.01 -0.10
C ASN A 109 -3.15 -14.27 0.75
N ARG A 110 -2.97 -14.64 2.03
CA ARG A 110 -4.08 -14.84 2.98
C ARG A 110 -4.80 -13.52 3.25
N ILE A 111 -4.04 -12.44 3.50
CA ILE A 111 -4.59 -11.12 3.76
C ILE A 111 -5.28 -10.56 2.52
N MET A 112 -4.66 -10.62 1.34
CA MET A 112 -5.27 -10.19 0.09
C MET A 112 -6.58 -10.93 -0.18
N LYS A 113 -6.59 -12.25 -0.01
CA LYS A 113 -7.80 -13.06 -0.18
C LYS A 113 -8.89 -12.66 0.81
N ALA A 114 -8.55 -12.47 2.09
CA ALA A 114 -9.50 -12.07 3.11
C ALA A 114 -10.14 -10.70 2.82
N ILE A 115 -9.34 -9.73 2.35
CA ILE A 115 -9.85 -8.42 1.92
C ILE A 115 -10.83 -8.58 0.75
N MET A 116 -10.47 -9.36 -0.27
CA MET A 116 -11.33 -9.54 -1.45
C MET A 116 -12.61 -10.31 -1.16
N ASP A 117 -12.58 -11.27 -0.24
CA ASP A 117 -13.74 -12.07 0.15
C ASP A 117 -14.62 -11.37 1.21
N GLY A 118 -14.00 -10.62 2.13
CA GLY A 118 -14.66 -10.04 3.31
C GLY A 118 -15.08 -8.57 3.17
N ALA A 119 -14.51 -7.83 2.22
CA ALA A 119 -14.91 -6.45 1.97
C ALA A 119 -16.31 -6.41 1.30
N ASP A 120 -17.13 -5.44 1.69
CA ASP A 120 -18.41 -5.20 1.03
C ASP A 120 -18.17 -5.00 -0.48
N ARG A 121 -18.98 -5.63 -1.33
CA ARG A 121 -18.89 -5.47 -2.80
C ARG A 121 -18.99 -4.03 -3.26
N ARG A 122 -19.69 -3.18 -2.51
CA ARG A 122 -19.81 -1.73 -2.78
C ARG A 122 -18.51 -0.98 -2.53
N ALA A 123 -17.57 -1.56 -1.79
CA ALA A 123 -16.24 -0.99 -1.60
C ALA A 123 -15.49 -0.87 -2.93
N GLY A 124 -15.78 -1.72 -3.91
CA GLY A 124 -15.06 -1.73 -5.19
C GLY A 124 -13.55 -1.88 -4.99
N ALA A 125 -13.15 -2.69 -4.01
CA ALA A 125 -11.75 -2.80 -3.59
C ALA A 125 -10.89 -3.47 -4.65
N ILE A 126 -9.70 -2.90 -4.88
CA ILE A 126 -8.61 -3.47 -5.67
C ILE A 126 -7.39 -3.55 -4.76
N VAL A 127 -6.68 -4.66 -4.78
CA VAL A 127 -5.50 -4.87 -3.94
C VAL A 127 -4.28 -5.15 -4.81
N PHE A 128 -3.21 -4.39 -4.59
CA PHE A 128 -1.89 -4.64 -5.17
C PHE A 128 -0.92 -5.07 -4.08
N SER A 129 0.11 -5.83 -4.43
CA SER A 129 1.25 -6.08 -3.56
C SER A 129 2.54 -5.60 -4.21
N LEU A 130 3.40 -4.98 -3.41
CA LEU A 130 4.70 -4.45 -3.83
C LEU A 130 5.76 -4.96 -2.86
N PRO A 131 6.91 -5.46 -3.35
CA PRO A 131 7.98 -5.91 -2.48
C PRO A 131 8.55 -4.72 -1.69
N VAL A 132 8.83 -4.94 -0.41
CA VAL A 132 9.46 -3.94 0.47
C VAL A 132 10.88 -4.39 0.74
N THR A 133 11.86 -3.56 0.36
CA THR A 133 13.29 -3.89 0.48
C THR A 133 13.84 -3.64 1.87
N ASP A 134 13.36 -2.57 2.53
CA ASP A 134 13.80 -2.18 3.87
C ASP A 134 12.64 -1.64 4.69
N THR A 135 12.67 -1.87 5.99
CA THR A 135 11.65 -1.41 6.93
C THR A 135 12.28 -0.81 8.19
N ALA A 136 11.61 0.20 8.75
CA ALA A 136 11.91 0.74 10.07
C ALA A 136 10.60 1.01 10.83
N GLY A 137 10.58 0.76 12.13
CA GLY A 137 9.43 1.03 12.98
C GLY A 137 8.33 -0.05 13.02
N LEU A 138 8.57 -1.24 12.46
CA LEU A 138 7.60 -2.35 12.40
C LEU A 138 7.62 -3.23 13.66
N ARG A 139 7.51 -2.67 14.83
CA ARG A 139 7.62 -3.41 16.11
C ARG A 139 6.64 -4.56 16.28
N LEU A 140 5.41 -4.43 15.78
CA LEU A 140 4.35 -5.42 15.98
C LEU A 140 4.53 -6.71 15.16
N LEU A 141 5.45 -6.73 14.19
CA LEU A 141 5.72 -7.90 13.36
C LEU A 141 6.96 -8.68 13.81
N GLU A 142 7.76 -8.15 14.75
CA GLU A 142 9.00 -8.75 15.21
C GLU A 142 8.81 -9.67 16.45
N GLU A 143 7.69 -9.53 17.17
CA GLU A 143 7.46 -10.26 18.44
C GLU A 143 7.10 -11.74 18.27
N GLU A 144 6.95 -12.27 17.05
CA GLU A 144 6.59 -13.66 16.80
C GLU A 144 7.73 -14.56 16.31
N GLU A 145 8.98 -14.11 16.29
CA GLU A 145 10.09 -15.05 16.06
C GLU A 145 10.46 -15.73 17.39
N PRO A 146 10.21 -17.06 17.53
CA PRO A 146 10.75 -17.78 18.68
C PRO A 146 12.28 -17.69 18.60
N ALA A 147 12.89 -17.20 19.66
CA ALA A 147 14.34 -17.19 19.80
C ALA A 147 14.87 -18.61 19.54
N THR A 148 15.49 -18.80 18.40
CA THR A 148 16.20 -20.04 18.09
C THR A 148 17.40 -20.10 19.02
N LYS A 149 17.37 -21.05 19.98
CA LYS A 149 18.49 -21.43 20.82
C LYS A 149 19.57 -22.10 19.99
#